data_93b4e7449b742e94e8151a7793cf792b
#
_entry.id   93b4e7449b742e94e8151a7793cf792b
#
_cell.length_a   1.000
_cell.length_b   1.000
_cell.length_c   1.000
_cell.angle_alpha   90.00
_cell.angle_beta   90.00
_cell.angle_gamma   90.00
#
_symmetry.space_group_name_H-M   'P 1'
#
loop_
_entity.id
_entity.type
_entity.pdbx_description
1 polymer ?
#
loop_
_entity_poly.entity_id
_entity_poly.type
_entity_poly.pdbx_seq_one_letter_code
_entity_poly.pdbx_strand_id
1 'polypeptide(L)'
;PAYFNNTVYYGSVGIPIRAFTITNAKLSTTATSQTANAFAYPGATPSVSANGTSNGIVWAVENANPAVLHAYNATNLNELYNSNQAANGRDHFGNGNKFITPTIANGKVFVGTPNGVAVFGLLP
;
A
#
# COMPACT_ATOMS: atom_id res chain seq x y z
N PRO A 1 -6.43 -8.56 0.15
CA PRO A 1 -6.11 -8.10 1.50
C PRO A 1 -4.69 -8.49 1.89
N ALA A 2 -4.09 -7.74 2.83
CA ALA A 2 -2.82 -8.10 3.46
C ALA A 2 -3.05 -8.36 4.95
N TYR A 3 -2.16 -9.14 5.56
CA TYR A 3 -2.20 -9.46 6.99
C TYR A 3 -0.87 -9.09 7.65
N PHE A 4 -0.93 -8.47 8.79
CA PHE A 4 0.22 -8.21 9.65
C PHE A 4 -0.23 -8.02 11.09
N ASN A 5 0.44 -8.70 12.02
CA ASN A 5 0.30 -8.53 13.47
C ASN A 5 -1.18 -8.44 13.94
N ASN A 6 -1.96 -9.50 13.69
CA ASN A 6 -3.39 -9.61 13.99
C ASN A 6 -4.30 -8.53 13.34
N THR A 7 -3.83 -7.93 12.25
CA THR A 7 -4.59 -6.92 11.51
C THR A 7 -4.69 -7.31 10.04
N VAL A 8 -5.88 -7.18 9.48
CA VAL A 8 -6.15 -7.37 8.05
C VAL A 8 -6.38 -6.00 7.43
N TYR A 9 -5.67 -5.71 6.34
CA TYR A 9 -5.81 -4.49 5.55
C TYR A 9 -6.56 -4.81 4.27
N TYR A 10 -7.63 -4.08 4.02
CA TYR A 10 -8.52 -4.32 2.88
C TYR A 10 -8.83 -3.03 2.13
N GLY A 11 -8.55 -3.00 0.83
CA GLY A 11 -8.78 -1.87 -0.06
C GLY A 11 -9.83 -2.19 -1.10
N SER A 12 -11.10 -1.90 -0.82
CA SER A 12 -12.15 -2.09 -1.80
C SER A 12 -12.30 -0.88 -2.72
N VAL A 13 -13.05 -1.05 -3.81
CA VAL A 13 -13.26 -0.02 -4.82
C VAL A 13 -13.98 1.21 -4.24
N GLY A 14 -13.45 2.39 -4.51
CA GLY A 14 -14.09 3.67 -4.20
C GLY A 14 -14.02 4.09 -2.74
N ILE A 15 -13.31 3.33 -1.87
CA ILE A 15 -13.16 3.66 -0.46
C ILE A 15 -11.70 3.60 -0.01
N PRO A 16 -11.37 4.15 1.19
CA PRO A 16 -10.05 4.01 1.80
C PRO A 16 -9.67 2.55 2.06
N ILE A 17 -8.35 2.27 2.13
CA ILE A 17 -7.88 1.04 2.76
C ILE A 17 -8.27 1.09 4.23
N ARG A 18 -8.87 0.03 4.73
CA ARG A 18 -9.30 -0.13 6.12
C ARG A 18 -8.56 -1.25 6.81
N ALA A 19 -8.25 -1.04 8.07
CA ALA A 19 -7.64 -2.04 8.94
C ALA A 19 -8.71 -2.64 9.88
N PHE A 20 -8.69 -3.96 10.02
CA PHE A 20 -9.58 -4.70 10.90
C PHE A 20 -8.75 -5.65 11.75
N THR A 21 -8.96 -5.65 13.06
CA THR A 21 -8.33 -6.66 13.91
C THR A 21 -8.97 -8.03 13.70
N ILE A 22 -8.14 -9.09 13.78
CA ILE A 22 -8.60 -10.46 13.75
C ILE A 22 -8.31 -11.13 15.11
N THR A 23 -9.33 -11.69 15.74
CA THR A 23 -9.23 -12.39 17.00
C THR A 23 -10.09 -13.65 16.94
N ASN A 24 -9.51 -14.81 17.27
CA ASN A 24 -10.21 -16.10 17.20
C ASN A 24 -10.88 -16.33 15.82
N ALA A 25 -10.15 -16.05 14.75
CA ALA A 25 -10.60 -16.17 13.35
C ALA A 25 -11.81 -15.27 12.98
N LYS A 26 -12.09 -14.23 13.75
CA LYS A 26 -13.15 -13.25 13.46
C LYS A 26 -12.56 -11.86 13.29
N LEU A 27 -12.97 -11.18 12.23
CA LEU A 27 -12.66 -9.76 12.03
C LEU A 27 -13.53 -8.89 12.94
N SER A 28 -12.95 -7.75 13.37
CA SER A 28 -13.74 -6.70 14.03
C SER A 28 -14.87 -6.22 13.10
N THR A 29 -16.00 -5.85 13.64
CA THR A 29 -17.16 -5.36 12.89
C THR A 29 -16.95 -3.94 12.35
N THR A 30 -16.03 -3.20 12.97
CA THR A 30 -15.65 -1.84 12.56
C THR A 30 -14.17 -1.78 12.27
N ALA A 31 -13.78 -0.92 11.33
CA ALA A 31 -12.38 -0.66 11.05
C ALA A 31 -11.72 0.05 12.24
N THR A 32 -10.51 -0.35 12.59
CA THR A 32 -9.70 0.28 13.64
C THR A 32 -8.97 1.52 13.14
N SER A 33 -8.67 1.57 11.84
CA SER A 33 -8.10 2.73 11.15
C SER A 33 -8.39 2.66 9.65
N GLN A 34 -8.18 3.77 8.96
CA GLN A 34 -8.30 3.84 7.50
C GLN A 34 -7.36 4.91 6.91
N THR A 35 -7.01 4.79 5.63
CA THR A 35 -6.25 5.81 4.89
C THR A 35 -7.09 7.07 4.67
N ALA A 36 -6.43 8.21 4.48
CA ALA A 36 -7.12 9.47 4.16
C ALA A 36 -7.68 9.48 2.73
N ASN A 37 -6.97 8.85 1.79
CA ASN A 37 -7.40 8.75 0.39
C ASN A 37 -8.23 7.49 0.15
N ALA A 38 -9.14 7.56 -0.82
CA ALA A 38 -9.88 6.43 -1.36
C ALA A 38 -9.20 5.92 -2.65
N PHE A 39 -9.39 4.64 -2.95
CA PHE A 39 -8.82 4.00 -4.13
C PHE A 39 -9.93 3.73 -5.16
N ALA A 40 -9.82 4.41 -6.31
CA ALA A 40 -10.72 4.16 -7.44
C ALA A 40 -10.61 2.71 -7.95
N TYR A 41 -11.45 2.34 -8.92
CA TYR A 41 -11.39 1.00 -9.51
C TYR A 41 -9.98 0.66 -10.01
N PRO A 42 -9.44 -0.50 -9.65
CA PRO A 42 -10.07 -1.69 -9.05
C PRO A 42 -9.97 -1.75 -7.50
N GLY A 43 -9.74 -0.66 -6.82
CA GLY A 43 -9.40 -0.63 -5.41
C GLY A 43 -7.90 -0.78 -5.20
N ALA A 44 -7.48 -1.28 -4.04
CA ALA A 44 -6.08 -1.52 -3.73
C ALA A 44 -5.84 -2.96 -3.28
N THR A 45 -4.71 -3.52 -3.73
CA THR A 45 -4.21 -4.81 -3.23
C THR A 45 -2.93 -4.53 -2.43
N PRO A 46 -3.04 -4.34 -1.10
CA PRO A 46 -1.89 -3.97 -0.29
C PRO A 46 -0.93 -5.13 -0.03
N SER A 47 0.32 -4.77 0.26
CA SER A 47 1.36 -5.66 0.81
C SER A 47 1.92 -5.03 2.08
N VAL A 48 2.59 -5.81 2.93
CA VAL A 48 3.19 -5.28 4.16
C VAL A 48 4.66 -5.66 4.23
N SER A 49 5.52 -4.66 4.54
CA SER A 49 6.89 -4.88 4.99
C SER A 49 6.99 -4.60 6.48
N ALA A 50 7.84 -5.33 7.19
CA ALA A 50 8.06 -5.12 8.62
C ALA A 50 9.41 -5.70 9.07
N ASN A 51 9.86 -5.29 10.25
CA ASN A 51 10.93 -5.94 10.97
C ASN A 51 10.32 -6.81 12.08
N GLY A 52 10.12 -8.10 11.82
CA GLY A 52 9.35 -8.97 12.71
C GLY A 52 7.92 -8.45 12.87
N THR A 53 7.54 -8.09 14.09
CA THR A 53 6.23 -7.49 14.42
C THR A 53 6.28 -5.97 14.58
N SER A 54 7.40 -5.33 14.23
CA SER A 54 7.64 -3.90 14.43
C SER A 54 7.80 -3.17 13.10
N ASN A 55 7.53 -1.86 13.12
CA ASN A 55 7.75 -0.97 11.98
C ASN A 55 7.05 -1.43 10.69
N GLY A 56 5.83 -1.95 10.83
CA GLY A 56 5.03 -2.36 9.68
C GLY A 56 4.68 -1.18 8.78
N ILE A 57 4.87 -1.36 7.47
CA ILE A 57 4.48 -0.42 6.42
C ILE A 57 3.55 -1.13 5.45
N VAL A 58 2.36 -0.57 5.27
CA VAL A 58 1.38 -1.03 4.28
C VAL A 58 1.66 -0.29 2.98
N TRP A 59 1.98 -1.04 1.93
CA TRP A 59 2.24 -0.53 0.59
C TRP A 59 1.03 -0.77 -0.31
N ALA A 60 0.64 0.21 -1.09
CA ALA A 60 -0.45 0.10 -2.05
C ALA A 60 -0.19 0.94 -3.30
N VAL A 61 -0.65 0.45 -4.45
CA VAL A 61 -0.60 1.21 -5.70
C VAL A 61 -1.99 1.74 -6.01
N GLU A 62 -2.08 3.05 -6.22
CA GLU A 62 -3.27 3.69 -6.79
C GLU A 62 -3.23 3.58 -8.31
N ASN A 63 -4.29 3.00 -8.89
CA ASN A 63 -4.47 2.90 -10.33
C ASN A 63 -4.93 4.25 -10.88
N ALA A 64 -3.98 5.14 -11.13
CA ALA A 64 -4.18 6.50 -11.65
C ALA A 64 -3.30 6.77 -12.86
N ASN A 65 -3.36 7.97 -13.40
CA ASN A 65 -2.50 8.43 -14.48
C ASN A 65 -1.95 9.84 -14.15
N PRO A 66 -0.70 9.93 -13.64
CA PRO A 66 0.25 8.84 -13.31
C PRO A 66 -0.22 7.99 -12.12
N ALA A 67 0.26 6.75 -12.06
CA ALA A 67 0.05 5.87 -10.90
C ALA A 67 0.83 6.36 -9.69
N VAL A 68 0.33 6.06 -8.50
CA VAL A 68 0.97 6.47 -7.25
C VAL A 68 1.23 5.25 -6.36
N LEU A 69 2.48 5.09 -5.92
CA LEU A 69 2.83 4.16 -4.85
C LEU A 69 2.69 4.89 -3.52
N HIS A 70 1.92 4.31 -2.61
CA HIS A 70 1.71 4.80 -1.25
C HIS A 70 2.35 3.88 -0.23
N ALA A 71 2.86 4.47 0.86
CA ALA A 71 3.32 3.79 2.06
C ALA A 71 2.60 4.34 3.27
N TYR A 72 1.98 3.47 4.06
CA TYR A 72 1.25 3.86 5.26
C TYR A 72 1.81 3.15 6.49
N ASN A 73 1.77 3.81 7.63
CA ASN A 73 2.07 3.18 8.91
C ASN A 73 1.02 2.09 9.20
N ALA A 74 1.47 0.84 9.41
CA ALA A 74 0.57 -0.28 9.62
C ALA A 74 -0.28 -0.17 10.90
N THR A 75 0.13 0.65 11.88
CA THR A 75 -0.60 0.81 13.14
C THR A 75 -1.83 1.71 13.01
N ASN A 76 -1.77 2.76 12.19
CA ASN A 76 -2.80 3.79 12.15
C ASN A 76 -3.23 4.22 10.75
N LEU A 77 -2.57 3.68 9.70
CA LEU A 77 -2.77 4.01 8.29
C LEU A 77 -2.52 5.49 7.93
N ASN A 78 -1.75 6.21 8.76
CA ASN A 78 -1.22 7.52 8.35
C ASN A 78 -0.20 7.34 7.23
N GLU A 79 -0.29 8.19 6.22
CA GLU A 79 0.64 8.15 5.09
C GLU A 79 2.05 8.57 5.55
N LEU A 80 3.03 7.75 5.21
CA LEU A 80 4.46 7.98 5.46
C LEU A 80 5.15 8.53 4.21
N TYR A 81 4.71 8.09 3.04
CA TYR A 81 5.29 8.45 1.76
C TYR A 81 4.29 8.18 0.63
N ASN A 82 4.39 8.97 -0.43
CA ASN A 82 3.87 8.62 -1.74
C ASN A 82 4.81 9.09 -2.86
N SER A 83 4.72 8.44 -4.03
CA SER A 83 5.64 8.69 -5.15
C SER A 83 5.50 10.06 -5.81
N ASN A 84 4.47 10.85 -5.46
CA ASN A 84 4.31 12.23 -5.94
C ASN A 84 5.10 13.25 -5.10
N GLN A 85 5.64 12.85 -3.92
CA GLN A 85 6.35 13.76 -3.02
C GLN A 85 7.77 14.09 -3.49
N ALA A 86 8.37 13.24 -4.32
CA ALA A 86 9.73 13.46 -4.79
C ALA A 86 9.82 14.65 -5.75
N ALA A 87 10.80 15.52 -5.52
CA ALA A 87 11.03 16.68 -6.36
C ALA A 87 11.22 16.29 -7.83
N ASN A 88 10.70 17.13 -8.73
CA ASN A 88 10.79 16.96 -10.19
C ASN A 88 10.22 15.62 -10.72
N GLY A 89 9.29 15.01 -9.96
CA GLY A 89 8.68 13.74 -10.37
C GLY A 89 9.64 12.56 -10.42
N ARG A 90 10.74 12.60 -9.66
CA ARG A 90 11.78 11.55 -9.67
C ARG A 90 11.21 10.15 -9.47
N ASP A 91 10.20 10.02 -8.62
CA ASP A 91 9.61 8.73 -8.24
C ASP A 91 8.35 8.39 -9.06
N HIS A 92 8.05 9.16 -10.12
CA HIS A 92 6.99 8.80 -11.05
C HIS A 92 7.38 7.57 -11.88
N PHE A 93 6.46 6.62 -12.03
CA PHE A 93 6.72 5.34 -12.71
C PHE A 93 5.73 5.04 -13.84
N GLY A 94 5.05 6.07 -14.34
CA GLY A 94 4.14 5.97 -15.48
C GLY A 94 2.69 5.70 -15.07
N ASN A 95 1.92 5.16 -15.99
CA ASN A 95 0.49 4.95 -15.82
C ASN A 95 0.20 3.73 -14.94
N GLY A 96 -0.95 3.75 -14.27
CA GLY A 96 -1.44 2.64 -13.49
C GLY A 96 -1.73 1.41 -14.34
N ASN A 97 -1.60 0.26 -13.69
CA ASN A 97 -2.06 -1.01 -14.22
C ASN A 97 -2.99 -1.63 -13.17
N LYS A 98 -4.06 -2.28 -13.64
CA LYS A 98 -5.08 -2.84 -12.75
C LYS A 98 -4.54 -4.06 -12.01
N PHE A 99 -5.02 -4.25 -10.77
CA PHE A 99 -4.75 -5.44 -9.95
C PHE A 99 -3.26 -5.64 -9.59
N ILE A 100 -2.49 -4.56 -9.51
CA ILE A 100 -1.08 -4.62 -9.11
C ILE A 100 -0.97 -4.74 -7.60
N THR A 101 -0.23 -5.76 -7.17
CA THR A 101 0.20 -5.96 -5.79
C THR A 101 1.68 -5.58 -5.68
N PRO A 102 2.07 -4.61 -4.85
CA PRO A 102 3.48 -4.33 -4.61
C PRO A 102 4.19 -5.57 -4.06
N THR A 103 5.31 -5.94 -4.65
CA THR A 103 6.14 -7.06 -4.18
C THR A 103 7.31 -6.51 -3.36
N ILE A 104 7.51 -7.05 -2.15
CA ILE A 104 8.57 -6.59 -1.24
C ILE A 104 9.65 -7.67 -1.15
N ALA A 105 10.87 -7.32 -1.49
CA ALA A 105 12.02 -8.22 -1.40
C ALA A 105 13.32 -7.42 -1.21
N ASN A 106 14.24 -7.94 -0.39
CA ASN A 106 15.57 -7.37 -0.18
C ASN A 106 15.59 -5.85 0.11
N GLY A 107 14.68 -5.39 0.96
CA GLY A 107 14.57 -3.96 1.33
C GLY A 107 14.06 -3.05 0.21
N LYS A 108 13.47 -3.60 -0.84
CA LYS A 108 12.91 -2.86 -1.98
C LYS A 108 11.46 -3.21 -2.21
N VAL A 109 10.74 -2.28 -2.83
CA VAL A 109 9.35 -2.46 -3.30
C VAL A 109 9.35 -2.46 -4.82
N PHE A 110 8.83 -3.51 -5.41
CA PHE A 110 8.71 -3.71 -6.85
C PHE A 110 7.26 -3.52 -7.26
N VAL A 111 7.03 -2.69 -8.27
CA VAL A 111 5.70 -2.38 -8.80
C VAL A 111 5.64 -2.71 -10.28
N GLY A 112 4.76 -3.62 -10.67
CA GLY A 112 4.51 -3.91 -12.08
C GLY A 112 3.88 -2.71 -12.79
N THR A 113 4.40 -2.37 -13.96
CA THR A 113 3.87 -1.32 -14.83
C THR A 113 3.44 -1.93 -16.17
N PRO A 114 2.71 -1.20 -17.04
CA PRO A 114 2.34 -1.76 -18.35
C PRO A 114 3.51 -2.25 -19.20
N ASN A 115 4.71 -1.68 -19.01
CA ASN A 115 5.87 -1.95 -19.88
C ASN A 115 7.12 -2.42 -19.11
N GLY A 116 7.01 -2.70 -17.80
CA GLY A 116 8.17 -3.10 -17.02
C GLY A 116 7.90 -3.18 -15.52
N VAL A 117 8.93 -2.93 -14.73
CA VAL A 117 8.88 -2.94 -13.26
C VAL A 117 9.56 -1.69 -12.71
N ALA A 118 8.85 -0.93 -11.91
CA ALA A 118 9.44 0.14 -11.10
C ALA A 118 9.98 -0.43 -9.78
N VAL A 119 11.12 0.09 -9.33
CA VAL A 119 11.78 -0.38 -8.10
C VAL A 119 12.03 0.80 -7.18
N PHE A 120 11.51 0.70 -5.96
CA PHE A 120 11.67 1.72 -4.91
C PHE A 120 12.53 1.17 -3.78
N GLY A 121 13.36 2.02 -3.21
CA GLY A 121 14.22 1.67 -2.09
C GLY A 121 14.82 2.92 -1.45
N LEU A 122 15.56 2.74 -0.36
CA LEU A 122 16.29 3.85 0.24
C LEU A 122 17.34 4.38 -0.74
N LEU A 123 17.48 5.69 -0.77
CA LEU A 123 18.61 6.33 -1.47
C LEU A 123 19.90 6.03 -0.70
N PRO A 124 21.02 5.88 -1.41
CA PRO A 124 22.33 5.70 -0.80
C PRO A 124 22.75 6.94 -0.01
#